data_6395d2b5fa7a73b8518c1292b4f8e046
#
_entry.id   6395d2b5fa7a73b8518c1292b4f8e046
#
_cell.length_a   1.000
_cell.length_b   1.000
_cell.length_c   1.000
_cell.angle_alpha   90.00
_cell.angle_beta   90.00
_cell.angle_gamma   90.00
#
_symmetry.space_group_name_H-M   'P 1'
#
loop_
_entity.id
_entity.type
_entity.pdbx_description
1 polymer ?
#
loop_
_entity_poly.entity_id
_entity_poly.type
_entity_poly.pdbx_seq_one_letter_code
_entity_poly.pdbx_strand_id
1 'polypeptide(L)'
;MKEYSYLVCLDMDRVLVDHLSTWQFVYDKLGISNDESFELYNQGLLDEWDWIKLDIALIKDSIKDRQITDEELRSLMEGMPMMKNWELLITELLQDGAKVAIISGGLQQTARDIAAKFPSNIPWKRRWGGIDRYTAERYGNGYDSQLTVFTNGWLRGKITQDGGHTLDDFGRYQVQMNGKGAIVKMLQRRYGITKNKTASVGDSAGDIGMFQESGLAICFNPWDERPLAHCDVVIEEKDLKI
;
A
#
# COMPACT_ATOMS: atom_id res chain seq x y z
N MET A 1 -2.30 11.92 23.51
CA MET A 1 -2.18 11.00 22.33
C MET A 1 -2.52 9.61 22.82
N LYS A 2 -3.14 8.77 21.98
CA LYS A 2 -3.33 7.35 22.32
C LYS A 2 -1.93 6.72 22.39
N GLU A 3 -1.61 6.06 23.49
CA GLU A 3 -0.37 5.33 23.68
C GLU A 3 -0.54 3.96 22.98
N TYR A 4 0.37 3.63 22.07
CA TYR A 4 0.39 2.35 21.38
C TYR A 4 1.47 1.46 21.99
N SER A 5 1.17 0.18 22.16
CA SER A 5 2.09 -0.79 22.75
C SER A 5 3.22 -1.16 21.79
N TYR A 6 2.93 -1.25 20.50
CA TYR A 6 3.86 -1.62 19.44
C TYR A 6 3.37 -1.14 18.07
N LEU A 7 4.25 -1.21 17.07
CA LEU A 7 3.99 -0.87 15.68
C LEU A 7 4.07 -2.15 14.84
N VAL A 8 3.07 -2.35 13.98
CA VAL A 8 3.08 -3.40 12.97
C VAL A 8 2.97 -2.78 11.59
N CYS A 9 3.96 -3.03 10.74
CA CYS A 9 4.03 -2.58 9.35
C CYS A 9 3.76 -3.77 8.44
N LEU A 10 2.74 -3.68 7.61
CA LEU A 10 2.32 -4.73 6.69
C LEU A 10 2.55 -4.24 5.26
N ASP A 11 3.16 -5.06 4.42
CA ASP A 11 2.97 -4.91 2.98
C ASP A 11 1.52 -5.26 2.61
N MET A 12 1.11 -4.93 1.39
CA MET A 12 -0.24 -5.18 0.90
C MET A 12 -0.29 -6.32 -0.11
N ASP A 13 0.44 -6.19 -1.20
CA ASP A 13 0.46 -7.18 -2.27
C ASP A 13 1.12 -8.47 -1.76
N ARG A 14 0.51 -9.64 -2.02
CA ARG A 14 0.91 -10.97 -1.52
C ARG A 14 0.89 -11.15 0.01
N VAL A 15 0.64 -10.09 0.79
CA VAL A 15 0.50 -10.15 2.24
C VAL A 15 -0.96 -10.01 2.66
N LEU A 16 -1.63 -8.91 2.33
CA LEU A 16 -3.06 -8.69 2.59
C LEU A 16 -3.93 -9.06 1.39
N VAL A 17 -3.36 -8.97 0.19
CA VAL A 17 -3.96 -9.33 -1.10
C VAL A 17 -3.33 -10.61 -1.59
N ASP A 18 -4.13 -11.61 -1.98
CA ASP A 18 -3.66 -12.88 -2.57
C ASP A 18 -3.54 -12.76 -4.10
N HIS A 19 -2.78 -11.77 -4.55
CA HIS A 19 -2.45 -11.55 -5.95
C HIS A 19 -1.00 -11.05 -6.06
N LEU A 20 -0.39 -11.23 -7.24
CA LEU A 20 1.00 -10.82 -7.47
C LEU A 20 1.23 -9.35 -7.16
N SER A 21 0.38 -8.49 -7.73
CA SER A 21 0.29 -7.08 -7.34
C SER A 21 -1.09 -6.52 -7.68
N THR A 22 -1.48 -5.46 -7.00
CA THR A 22 -2.73 -4.75 -7.30
C THR A 22 -2.67 -4.04 -8.66
N TRP A 23 -1.50 -3.67 -9.16
CA TRP A 23 -1.29 -3.17 -10.52
C TRP A 23 -1.55 -4.27 -11.55
N GLN A 24 -0.95 -5.46 -11.37
CA GLN A 24 -1.15 -6.60 -12.26
C GLN A 24 -2.62 -6.99 -12.36
N PHE A 25 -3.34 -6.94 -11.25
CA PHE A 25 -4.78 -7.23 -11.26
C PHE A 25 -5.56 -6.29 -12.18
N VAL A 26 -5.20 -5.00 -12.21
CA VAL A 26 -5.80 -4.03 -13.14
C VAL A 26 -5.40 -4.32 -14.57
N TYR A 27 -4.13 -4.66 -14.84
CA TYR A 27 -3.67 -5.00 -16.19
C TYR A 27 -4.40 -6.23 -16.73
N ASP A 28 -4.55 -7.26 -15.91
CA ASP A 28 -5.28 -8.48 -16.29
C ASP A 28 -6.74 -8.18 -16.65
N LYS A 29 -7.41 -7.31 -15.87
CA LYS A 29 -8.79 -6.88 -16.19
C LYS A 29 -8.91 -6.05 -17.46
N LEU A 30 -7.92 -5.25 -17.76
CA LEU A 30 -7.90 -4.41 -18.96
C LEU A 30 -7.37 -5.15 -20.19
N GLY A 31 -6.78 -6.34 -20.00
CA GLY A 31 -6.15 -7.11 -21.07
C GLY A 31 -4.89 -6.43 -21.61
N ILE A 32 -4.13 -5.77 -20.74
CA ILE A 32 -2.88 -5.06 -21.07
C ILE A 32 -1.70 -5.70 -20.34
N SER A 33 -0.48 -5.43 -20.82
CA SER A 33 0.76 -5.85 -20.18
C SER A 33 1.69 -4.64 -20.04
N ASN A 34 2.42 -4.59 -18.93
CA ASN A 34 3.48 -3.61 -18.70
C ASN A 34 4.89 -4.21 -18.83
N ASP A 35 5.04 -5.34 -19.51
CA ASP A 35 6.30 -6.07 -19.64
C ASP A 35 7.43 -5.19 -20.18
N GLU A 36 7.14 -4.30 -21.13
CA GLU A 36 8.14 -3.40 -21.71
C GLU A 36 8.65 -2.39 -20.66
N SER A 37 7.77 -1.73 -19.92
CA SER A 37 8.17 -0.78 -18.88
C SER A 37 8.84 -1.47 -17.70
N PHE A 38 8.42 -2.69 -17.34
CA PHE A 38 9.04 -3.52 -16.34
C PHE A 38 10.48 -3.91 -16.70
N GLU A 39 10.71 -4.30 -17.96
CA GLU A 39 12.05 -4.63 -18.45
C GLU A 39 12.98 -3.40 -18.43
N LEU A 40 12.50 -2.23 -18.87
CA LEU A 40 13.25 -0.98 -18.79
C LEU A 40 13.63 -0.62 -17.36
N TYR A 41 12.71 -0.83 -16.41
CA TYR A 41 12.99 -0.63 -14.99
C TYR A 41 14.07 -1.59 -14.48
N ASN A 42 13.98 -2.87 -14.80
CA ASN A 42 14.97 -3.88 -14.40
C ASN A 42 16.37 -3.61 -14.97
N GLN A 43 16.46 -3.00 -16.16
CA GLN A 43 17.69 -2.56 -16.77
C GLN A 43 18.25 -1.25 -16.16
N GLY A 44 17.51 -0.62 -15.24
CA GLY A 44 17.89 0.67 -14.64
C GLY A 44 17.75 1.86 -15.57
N LEU A 45 16.98 1.73 -16.66
CA LEU A 45 16.69 2.79 -17.64
C LEU A 45 15.50 3.66 -17.23
N LEU A 46 14.71 3.22 -16.26
CA LEU A 46 13.61 3.97 -15.64
C LEU A 46 13.80 4.02 -14.13
N ASP A 47 13.46 5.15 -13.53
CA ASP A 47 13.19 5.19 -12.10
C ASP A 47 11.75 4.74 -11.80
N GLU A 48 11.44 4.50 -10.53
CA GLU A 48 10.12 4.01 -10.11
C GLU A 48 8.99 4.98 -10.44
N TRP A 49 9.26 6.30 -10.42
CA TRP A 49 8.22 7.27 -10.74
C TRP A 49 7.95 7.34 -12.23
N ASP A 50 8.97 7.27 -13.07
CA ASP A 50 8.82 7.18 -14.52
C ASP A 50 8.08 5.90 -14.90
N TRP A 51 8.36 4.79 -14.23
CA TRP A 51 7.62 3.55 -14.40
C TRP A 51 6.13 3.72 -14.09
N ILE A 52 5.76 4.31 -12.94
CA ILE A 52 4.36 4.60 -12.59
C ILE A 52 3.68 5.48 -13.66
N LYS A 53 4.38 6.48 -14.20
CA LYS A 53 3.82 7.33 -15.28
C LYS A 53 3.53 6.53 -16.54
N LEU A 54 4.41 5.61 -16.93
CA LEU A 54 4.18 4.71 -18.06
C LEU A 54 3.00 3.77 -17.82
N ASP A 55 2.87 3.21 -16.62
CA ASP A 55 1.75 2.37 -16.24
C ASP A 55 0.41 3.15 -16.27
N ILE A 56 0.40 4.40 -15.83
CA ILE A 56 -0.77 5.28 -15.96
C ILE A 56 -1.09 5.56 -17.43
N ALA A 57 -0.09 5.84 -18.26
CA ALA A 57 -0.29 6.05 -19.69
C ALA A 57 -0.88 4.79 -20.35
N LEU A 58 -0.36 3.62 -20.03
CA LEU A 58 -0.86 2.33 -20.51
C LEU A 58 -2.34 2.11 -20.15
N ILE A 59 -2.73 2.40 -18.89
CA ILE A 59 -4.13 2.34 -18.46
C ILE A 59 -4.97 3.34 -19.25
N LYS A 60 -4.52 4.59 -19.41
CA LYS A 60 -5.25 5.62 -20.18
C LYS A 60 -5.47 5.22 -21.61
N ASP A 61 -4.46 4.67 -22.28
CA ASP A 61 -4.56 4.18 -23.66
C ASP A 61 -5.59 3.05 -23.79
N SER A 62 -5.62 2.12 -22.82
CA SER A 62 -6.57 1.00 -22.82
C SER A 62 -8.02 1.44 -22.69
N ILE A 63 -8.27 2.47 -21.91
CA ILE A 63 -9.60 3.09 -21.75
C ILE A 63 -9.84 4.23 -22.76
N LYS A 64 -8.92 4.41 -23.74
CA LYS A 64 -8.96 5.43 -24.80
C LYS A 64 -9.05 6.86 -24.26
N ASP A 65 -8.30 7.14 -23.19
CA ASP A 65 -8.26 8.43 -22.49
C ASP A 65 -9.68 9.01 -22.22
N ARG A 66 -10.68 8.14 -22.19
CA ARG A 66 -12.04 8.55 -21.85
C ARG A 66 -12.10 8.97 -20.40
N GLN A 67 -13.07 9.80 -20.12
CA GLN A 67 -13.37 10.18 -18.74
C GLN A 67 -13.67 8.94 -17.93
N ILE A 68 -12.97 8.76 -16.82
CA ILE A 68 -13.20 7.64 -15.92
C ILE A 68 -13.83 8.15 -14.64
N THR A 69 -14.96 7.58 -14.28
CA THR A 69 -15.65 7.89 -13.03
C THR A 69 -15.01 7.17 -11.84
N ASP A 70 -15.31 7.65 -10.63
CA ASP A 70 -14.89 6.95 -9.41
C ASP A 70 -15.42 5.52 -9.34
N GLU A 71 -16.63 5.29 -9.85
CA GLU A 71 -17.26 3.98 -9.88
C GLU A 71 -16.51 3.04 -10.84
N GLU A 72 -16.14 3.50 -12.02
CA GLU A 72 -15.33 2.73 -12.97
C GLU A 72 -13.95 2.40 -12.40
N LEU A 73 -13.28 3.36 -11.74
CA LEU A 73 -12.01 3.08 -11.05
C LEU A 73 -12.15 2.02 -9.96
N ARG A 74 -13.24 2.05 -9.22
CA ARG A 74 -13.54 1.03 -8.21
C ARG A 74 -13.82 -0.32 -8.84
N SER A 75 -14.56 -0.35 -9.97
CA SER A 75 -14.88 -1.60 -10.66
C SER A 75 -13.63 -2.33 -11.18
N LEU A 76 -12.57 -1.60 -11.49
CA LEU A 76 -11.28 -2.22 -11.83
C LEU A 76 -10.69 -3.05 -10.67
N MET A 77 -11.03 -2.71 -9.44
CA MET A 77 -10.54 -3.40 -8.25
C MET A 77 -11.51 -4.45 -7.70
N GLU A 78 -12.73 -4.54 -8.27
CA GLU A 78 -13.72 -5.53 -7.84
C GLU A 78 -13.24 -6.97 -8.04
N GLY A 79 -13.48 -7.80 -7.01
CA GLY A 79 -13.06 -9.19 -7.02
C GLY A 79 -11.57 -9.40 -6.71
N MET A 80 -10.86 -8.36 -6.25
CA MET A 80 -9.50 -8.52 -5.75
C MET A 80 -9.45 -9.62 -4.67
N PRO A 81 -8.69 -10.69 -4.89
CA PRO A 81 -8.59 -11.76 -3.91
C PRO A 81 -7.83 -11.28 -2.67
N MET A 82 -8.39 -11.49 -1.52
CA MET A 82 -7.76 -11.14 -0.25
C MET A 82 -7.15 -12.36 0.42
N MET A 83 -6.04 -12.15 1.11
CA MET A 83 -5.38 -13.20 1.87
C MET A 83 -6.31 -13.73 2.97
N LYS A 84 -6.28 -15.04 3.20
CA LYS A 84 -7.14 -15.66 4.22
C LYS A 84 -6.83 -15.06 5.59
N ASN A 85 -7.89 -14.76 6.37
CA ASN A 85 -7.85 -14.19 7.72
C ASN A 85 -7.21 -12.78 7.83
N TRP A 86 -7.02 -12.04 6.74
CA TRP A 86 -6.44 -10.70 6.79
C TRP A 86 -7.19 -9.71 7.69
N GLU A 87 -8.52 -9.77 7.68
CA GLU A 87 -9.38 -8.90 8.50
C GLU A 87 -9.29 -9.27 9.99
N LEU A 88 -9.18 -10.58 10.28
CA LEU A 88 -8.99 -11.08 11.64
C LEU A 88 -7.64 -10.62 12.21
N LEU A 89 -6.55 -10.80 11.46
CA LEU A 89 -5.22 -10.32 11.87
C LEU A 89 -5.24 -8.85 12.27
N ILE A 90 -5.74 -7.98 11.40
CA ILE A 90 -5.76 -6.53 11.68
C ILE A 90 -6.65 -6.23 12.90
N THR A 91 -7.78 -6.92 13.04
CA THR A 91 -8.70 -6.76 14.17
C THR A 91 -7.99 -7.09 15.49
N GLU A 92 -7.34 -8.23 15.58
CA GLU A 92 -6.61 -8.68 16.77
C GLU A 92 -5.46 -7.73 17.12
N LEU A 93 -4.65 -7.33 16.15
CA LEU A 93 -3.58 -6.34 16.35
C LEU A 93 -4.09 -5.02 16.91
N LEU A 94 -5.22 -4.50 16.40
CA LEU A 94 -5.81 -3.26 16.89
C LEU A 94 -6.39 -3.41 18.30
N GLN A 95 -6.97 -4.57 18.63
CA GLN A 95 -7.47 -4.89 19.98
C GLN A 95 -6.35 -4.97 21.00
N ASP A 96 -5.21 -5.53 20.62
CA ASP A 96 -4.00 -5.62 21.47
C ASP A 96 -3.23 -4.29 21.59
N GLY A 97 -3.75 -3.24 20.99
CA GLY A 97 -3.19 -1.89 21.11
C GLY A 97 -2.04 -1.60 20.14
N ALA A 98 -1.91 -2.36 19.06
CA ALA A 98 -0.96 -2.05 18.01
C ALA A 98 -1.31 -0.74 17.28
N LYS A 99 -0.29 -0.04 16.83
CA LYS A 99 -0.41 0.86 15.68
C LYS A 99 -0.13 0.06 14.41
N VAL A 100 -1.13 -0.10 13.55
CA VAL A 100 -0.99 -0.83 12.28
C VAL A 100 -0.78 0.15 11.14
N ALA A 101 0.21 -0.13 10.29
CA ALA A 101 0.51 0.62 9.08
C ALA A 101 0.57 -0.31 7.87
N ILE A 102 -0.03 0.11 6.75
CA ILE A 102 0.14 -0.51 5.43
C ILE A 102 1.18 0.32 4.67
N ILE A 103 2.23 -0.33 4.17
CA ILE A 103 3.33 0.31 3.42
C ILE A 103 3.57 -0.51 2.15
N SER A 104 3.03 -0.06 1.02
CA SER A 104 3.07 -0.83 -0.24
C SER A 104 3.27 0.04 -1.47
N GLY A 105 3.98 -0.49 -2.46
CA GLY A 105 4.04 0.08 -3.81
C GLY A 105 2.74 -0.10 -4.61
N GLY A 106 1.79 -0.88 -4.08
CA GLY A 106 0.53 -1.20 -4.73
C GLY A 106 -0.48 -0.05 -4.76
N LEU A 107 -1.63 -0.33 -5.36
CA LEU A 107 -2.66 0.65 -5.66
C LEU A 107 -3.39 1.15 -4.41
N GLN A 108 -3.44 2.46 -4.27
CA GLN A 108 -4.10 3.15 -3.17
C GLN A 108 -5.57 2.76 -2.98
N GLN A 109 -6.29 2.42 -4.05
CA GLN A 109 -7.72 2.09 -3.94
C GLN A 109 -7.94 0.87 -3.04
N THR A 110 -7.20 -0.22 -3.26
CA THR A 110 -7.27 -1.43 -2.41
C THR A 110 -6.95 -1.10 -0.95
N ALA A 111 -5.90 -0.33 -0.71
CA ALA A 111 -5.54 0.07 0.65
C ALA A 111 -6.61 0.95 1.33
N ARG A 112 -7.34 1.77 0.56
CA ARG A 112 -8.49 2.54 1.06
C ARG A 112 -9.65 1.62 1.44
N ASP A 113 -9.94 0.62 0.64
CA ASP A 113 -11.02 -0.33 0.91
C ASP A 113 -10.70 -1.17 2.15
N ILE A 114 -9.44 -1.60 2.31
CA ILE A 114 -8.95 -2.22 3.55
C ILE A 114 -9.12 -1.25 4.74
N ALA A 115 -8.65 -0.02 4.61
CA ALA A 115 -8.71 0.96 5.69
C ALA A 115 -10.15 1.31 6.11
N ALA A 116 -11.09 1.30 5.18
CA ALA A 116 -12.51 1.58 5.44
C ALA A 116 -13.18 0.53 6.36
N LYS A 117 -12.63 -0.69 6.41
CA LYS A 117 -13.11 -1.74 7.34
C LYS A 117 -12.79 -1.45 8.80
N PHE A 118 -11.82 -0.58 9.08
CA PHE A 118 -11.34 -0.25 10.43
C PHE A 118 -11.53 1.23 10.73
N PRO A 119 -12.78 1.71 10.88
CA PRO A 119 -13.07 3.12 11.06
C PRO A 119 -12.47 3.68 12.36
N SER A 120 -12.07 4.93 12.33
CA SER A 120 -11.59 5.66 13.50
C SER A 120 -12.74 6.42 14.17
N ASN A 121 -12.80 6.36 15.50
CA ASN A 121 -13.72 7.18 16.29
C ASN A 121 -13.39 8.69 16.27
N ILE A 122 -12.18 9.04 15.80
CA ILE A 122 -11.73 10.43 15.67
C ILE A 122 -11.53 10.74 14.20
N PRO A 123 -12.39 11.57 13.57
CA PRO A 123 -12.24 11.98 12.19
C PRO A 123 -10.85 12.55 11.91
N TRP A 124 -10.31 12.29 10.72
CA TRP A 124 -8.97 12.73 10.33
C TRP A 124 -8.79 14.26 10.47
N LYS A 125 -9.83 15.07 10.18
CA LYS A 125 -9.81 16.53 10.35
C LYS A 125 -9.49 16.96 11.78
N ARG A 126 -10.05 16.27 12.78
CA ARG A 126 -9.76 16.56 14.19
C ARG A 126 -8.34 16.14 14.58
N ARG A 127 -7.85 15.04 14.01
CA ARG A 127 -6.48 14.55 14.27
C ARG A 127 -5.41 15.48 13.74
N TRP A 128 -5.72 16.21 12.66
CA TRP A 128 -4.76 17.01 11.91
C TRP A 128 -5.00 18.51 11.99
N GLY A 129 -5.88 18.98 12.87
CA GLY A 129 -6.04 20.40 13.19
C GLY A 129 -6.43 21.27 11.99
N GLY A 130 -7.21 20.73 11.03
CA GLY A 130 -7.67 21.47 9.86
C GLY A 130 -6.73 21.44 8.64
N ILE A 131 -5.65 20.67 8.68
CA ILE A 131 -4.84 20.37 7.49
C ILE A 131 -5.73 19.69 6.44
N ASP A 132 -5.52 20.03 5.17
CA ASP A 132 -6.29 19.44 4.07
C ASP A 132 -6.05 17.93 3.95
N ARG A 133 -7.01 17.23 3.32
CA ARG A 133 -6.97 15.78 3.23
C ARG A 133 -5.75 15.27 2.46
N TYR A 134 -5.36 15.95 1.39
CA TYR A 134 -4.21 15.55 0.58
C TYR A 134 -2.92 15.56 1.42
N THR A 135 -2.69 16.63 2.19
CA THR A 135 -1.55 16.72 3.10
C THR A 135 -1.60 15.63 4.18
N ALA A 136 -2.78 15.37 4.76
CA ALA A 136 -2.94 14.31 5.75
C ALA A 136 -2.68 12.92 5.16
N GLU A 137 -3.13 12.65 3.94
CA GLU A 137 -2.86 11.40 3.22
C GLU A 137 -1.37 11.20 2.94
N ARG A 138 -0.65 12.26 2.62
CA ARG A 138 0.80 12.20 2.40
C ARG A 138 1.57 11.65 3.61
N TYR A 139 1.01 11.81 4.80
CA TYR A 139 1.55 11.25 6.04
C TYR A 139 0.80 9.99 6.50
N GLY A 140 0.06 9.33 5.61
CA GLY A 140 -0.63 8.08 5.89
C GLY A 140 -1.89 8.20 6.76
N ASN A 141 -2.47 9.39 6.96
CA ASN A 141 -3.56 9.62 7.90
C ASN A 141 -4.76 10.41 7.35
N GLY A 142 -4.88 10.53 6.05
CA GLY A 142 -6.03 11.18 5.38
C GLY A 142 -7.30 10.34 5.39
N TYR A 143 -7.30 9.21 6.07
CA TYR A 143 -8.41 8.26 6.14
C TYR A 143 -9.10 8.34 7.50
N ASP A 144 -10.41 8.17 7.51
CA ASP A 144 -11.20 7.98 8.74
C ASP A 144 -11.04 6.52 9.24
N SER A 145 -9.78 6.11 9.42
CA SER A 145 -9.37 4.76 9.79
C SER A 145 -8.40 4.76 10.96
N GLN A 146 -8.36 3.65 11.69
CA GLN A 146 -7.36 3.37 12.70
C GLN A 146 -6.00 3.03 12.07
N LEU A 147 -6.00 2.59 10.80
CA LEU A 147 -4.79 2.28 10.05
C LEU A 147 -4.07 3.55 9.57
N THR A 148 -2.76 3.42 9.39
CA THR A 148 -1.94 4.38 8.66
C THR A 148 -1.57 3.76 7.32
N VAL A 149 -1.71 4.50 6.21
CA VAL A 149 -1.58 3.92 4.86
C VAL A 149 -0.62 4.75 4.02
N PHE A 150 0.39 4.07 3.48
CA PHE A 150 1.33 4.61 2.48
C PHE A 150 1.28 3.71 1.25
N THR A 151 0.89 4.26 0.12
CA THR A 151 0.75 3.50 -1.14
C THR A 151 0.98 4.39 -2.34
N ASN A 152 1.32 3.74 -3.46
CA ASN A 152 1.35 4.36 -4.78
C ASN A 152 -0.04 4.27 -5.44
N GLY A 153 -0.15 4.67 -6.69
CA GLY A 153 -1.39 4.55 -7.46
C GLY A 153 -1.60 5.70 -8.42
N TRP A 154 -2.83 5.83 -8.86
CA TRP A 154 -3.24 6.94 -9.71
C TRP A 154 -3.80 8.12 -8.91
N LEU A 155 -3.80 9.28 -9.53
CA LEU A 155 -4.46 10.48 -9.05
C LEU A 155 -5.61 10.84 -10.00
N ARG A 156 -6.60 11.54 -9.47
CA ARG A 156 -7.65 12.16 -10.28
C ARG A 156 -7.11 13.40 -10.95
N GLY A 157 -7.28 13.47 -12.26
CA GLY A 157 -6.97 14.63 -13.06
C GLY A 157 -8.11 15.66 -13.07
N LYS A 158 -8.43 16.19 -14.23
CA LYS A 158 -9.46 17.23 -14.38
C LYS A 158 -10.87 16.68 -14.16
N ILE A 159 -11.71 17.49 -13.53
CA ILE A 159 -13.14 17.25 -13.45
C ILE A 159 -13.75 17.50 -14.85
N THR A 160 -14.62 16.61 -15.26
CA THR A 160 -15.28 16.64 -16.55
C THR A 160 -16.68 17.24 -16.45
N GLN A 161 -17.30 17.57 -17.58
CA GLN A 161 -18.60 18.26 -17.60
C GLN A 161 -19.73 17.41 -16.98
N ASP A 162 -19.61 16.09 -17.02
CA ASP A 162 -20.56 15.12 -16.46
C ASP A 162 -20.26 14.73 -15.00
N GLY A 163 -19.24 15.38 -14.37
CA GLY A 163 -18.87 15.11 -12.99
C GLY A 163 -17.90 13.94 -12.79
N GLY A 164 -17.44 13.31 -13.88
CA GLY A 164 -16.35 12.32 -13.85
C GLY A 164 -14.98 12.98 -13.65
N HIS A 165 -13.94 12.15 -13.67
CA HIS A 165 -12.55 12.61 -13.60
C HIS A 165 -11.72 11.91 -14.66
N THR A 166 -10.76 12.62 -15.25
CA THR A 166 -9.67 11.99 -16.00
C THR A 166 -8.68 11.38 -15.01
N LEU A 167 -7.84 10.46 -15.47
CA LEU A 167 -6.63 10.09 -14.74
C LEU A 167 -5.58 11.21 -14.89
N ASP A 168 -4.84 11.47 -13.82
CA ASP A 168 -3.66 12.35 -13.87
C ASP A 168 -2.52 11.62 -14.59
N ASP A 169 -1.62 12.37 -15.23
CA ASP A 169 -0.50 11.80 -15.98
C ASP A 169 0.69 11.38 -15.10
N PHE A 170 0.74 11.87 -13.86
CA PHE A 170 1.90 11.71 -13.00
C PHE A 170 1.79 10.54 -12.02
N GLY A 171 0.57 10.13 -11.71
CA GLY A 171 0.33 9.13 -10.69
C GLY A 171 0.70 9.58 -9.27
N ARG A 172 0.43 8.73 -8.31
CA ARG A 172 0.81 8.89 -6.90
C ARG A 172 2.06 8.04 -6.64
N TYR A 173 3.14 8.72 -6.29
CA TYR A 173 4.38 8.08 -5.87
C TYR A 173 4.71 8.48 -4.42
N GLN A 174 4.52 7.56 -3.49
CA GLN A 174 4.71 7.79 -2.06
C GLN A 174 5.65 6.76 -1.42
N VAL A 175 5.73 5.57 -1.99
CA VAL A 175 6.51 4.46 -1.48
C VAL A 175 7.51 4.03 -2.55
N GLN A 176 8.80 4.21 -2.25
CA GLN A 176 9.89 3.61 -3.02
C GLN A 176 10.02 2.14 -2.64
N MET A 177 10.35 1.26 -3.59
CA MET A 177 10.58 -0.15 -3.32
C MET A 177 11.61 -0.35 -2.20
N ASN A 178 12.76 0.30 -2.30
CA ASN A 178 13.83 0.22 -1.30
C ASN A 178 13.68 1.27 -0.17
N GLY A 179 12.61 2.06 -0.18
CA GLY A 179 12.39 3.18 0.74
C GLY A 179 11.47 2.86 1.92
N LYS A 180 10.87 1.68 1.99
CA LYS A 180 9.89 1.31 3.02
C LYS A 180 10.46 1.44 4.44
N GLY A 181 11.74 1.14 4.65
CA GLY A 181 12.41 1.30 5.96
C GLY A 181 12.42 2.74 6.48
N ALA A 182 12.53 3.74 5.61
CA ALA A 182 12.47 5.15 6.01
C ALA A 182 11.08 5.52 6.56
N ILE A 183 10.03 4.92 5.99
CA ILE A 183 8.64 5.10 6.48
C ILE A 183 8.49 4.47 7.86
N VAL A 184 9.04 3.26 8.09
CA VAL A 184 9.04 2.61 9.41
C VAL A 184 9.73 3.51 10.45
N LYS A 185 10.93 4.01 10.17
CA LYS A 185 11.64 4.96 11.05
C LYS A 185 10.82 6.21 11.36
N MET A 186 10.15 6.77 10.37
CA MET A 186 9.29 7.94 10.54
C MET A 186 8.13 7.62 11.47
N LEU A 187 7.47 6.46 11.30
CA LEU A 187 6.36 6.01 12.16
C LEU A 187 6.82 5.74 13.59
N GLN A 188 7.96 5.09 13.79
CA GLN A 188 8.57 4.87 15.10
C GLN A 188 8.78 6.20 15.85
N ARG A 189 9.39 7.19 15.21
CA ARG A 189 9.58 8.53 15.79
C ARG A 189 8.25 9.20 16.11
N ARG A 190 7.30 9.11 15.21
CA ARG A 190 5.98 9.75 15.34
C ARG A 190 5.18 9.21 16.52
N TYR A 191 5.23 7.91 16.76
CA TYR A 191 4.46 7.24 17.82
C TYR A 191 5.27 6.96 19.07
N GLY A 192 6.56 7.30 19.08
CA GLY A 192 7.43 7.03 20.24
C GLY A 192 7.69 5.53 20.44
N ILE A 193 7.63 4.73 19.39
CA ILE A 193 7.82 3.28 19.42
C ILE A 193 9.24 2.95 18.97
N THR A 194 9.92 2.09 19.73
CA THR A 194 11.29 1.65 19.41
C THR A 194 11.31 0.53 18.38
N LYS A 195 12.47 0.30 17.77
CA LYS A 195 12.69 -0.82 16.85
C LYS A 195 12.27 -2.16 17.46
N ASN A 196 12.65 -2.43 18.72
CA ASN A 196 12.33 -3.70 19.41
C ASN A 196 10.83 -3.90 19.69
N LYS A 197 10.01 -2.87 19.52
CA LYS A 197 8.54 -2.90 19.61
C LYS A 197 7.89 -2.73 18.25
N THR A 198 8.63 -2.98 17.17
CA THR A 198 8.14 -2.90 15.80
C THR A 198 8.23 -4.27 15.15
N ALA A 199 7.16 -4.71 14.52
CA ALA A 199 7.14 -5.87 13.65
C ALA A 199 6.87 -5.42 12.20
N SER A 200 7.40 -6.15 11.23
CA SER A 200 7.06 -5.99 9.81
C SER A 200 6.80 -7.32 9.14
N VAL A 201 5.84 -7.32 8.21
CA VAL A 201 5.45 -8.46 7.40
C VAL A 201 5.55 -8.06 5.93
N GLY A 202 6.27 -8.84 5.14
CA GLY A 202 6.47 -8.62 3.72
C GLY A 202 6.80 -9.92 2.99
N ASP A 203 6.87 -9.89 1.66
CA ASP A 203 7.06 -11.09 0.84
C ASP A 203 8.28 -11.04 -0.09
N SER A 204 8.88 -9.87 -0.26
CA SER A 204 9.83 -9.61 -1.35
C SER A 204 11.04 -8.78 -0.92
N ALA A 205 12.00 -8.64 -1.85
CA ALA A 205 13.17 -7.79 -1.65
C ALA A 205 12.82 -6.33 -1.32
N GLY A 206 11.67 -5.84 -1.78
CA GLY A 206 11.17 -4.49 -1.46
C GLY A 206 10.92 -4.27 0.03
N ASP A 207 10.79 -5.34 0.82
CA ASP A 207 10.49 -5.30 2.25
C ASP A 207 11.72 -5.37 3.14
N ILE A 208 12.89 -5.66 2.58
CA ILE A 208 14.15 -5.77 3.34
C ILE A 208 14.39 -4.52 4.19
N GLY A 209 14.10 -3.34 3.64
CA GLY A 209 14.20 -2.10 4.40
C GLY A 209 13.29 -2.03 5.62
N MET A 210 12.07 -2.58 5.55
CA MET A 210 11.18 -2.69 6.72
C MET A 210 11.72 -3.70 7.73
N PHE A 211 12.20 -4.84 7.28
CA PHE A 211 12.79 -5.90 8.11
C PHE A 211 13.97 -5.37 8.92
N GLN A 212 14.88 -4.65 8.27
CA GLN A 212 16.04 -4.05 8.91
C GLN A 212 15.69 -3.02 10.01
N GLU A 213 14.53 -2.39 9.93
CA GLU A 213 14.06 -1.38 10.91
C GLU A 213 13.09 -1.96 11.95
N SER A 214 12.85 -3.26 11.94
CA SER A 214 11.94 -3.96 12.86
C SER A 214 12.71 -4.85 13.84
N GLY A 215 12.15 -5.05 15.02
CA GLY A 215 12.63 -6.01 16.00
C GLY A 215 12.12 -7.42 15.76
N LEU A 216 11.06 -7.55 14.94
CA LEU A 216 10.54 -8.81 14.42
C LEU A 216 10.24 -8.63 12.94
N ALA A 217 10.92 -9.39 12.10
CA ALA A 217 10.74 -9.41 10.65
C ALA A 217 10.15 -10.74 10.21
N ILE A 218 8.99 -10.70 9.56
CA ILE A 218 8.27 -11.89 9.09
C ILE A 218 8.22 -11.86 7.56
N CYS A 219 8.85 -12.84 6.92
CA CYS A 219 8.70 -13.10 5.50
C CYS A 219 7.51 -14.02 5.29
N PHE A 220 6.43 -13.48 4.74
CA PHE A 220 5.17 -14.18 4.53
C PHE A 220 4.97 -14.48 3.05
N ASN A 221 4.65 -15.75 2.71
CA ASN A 221 4.41 -16.19 1.34
C ASN A 221 5.47 -15.66 0.34
N PRO A 222 6.78 -15.96 0.58
CA PRO A 222 7.89 -15.32 -0.13
C PRO A 222 7.74 -15.39 -1.64
N TRP A 223 7.98 -14.25 -2.31
CA TRP A 223 8.02 -14.19 -3.77
C TRP A 223 9.37 -14.66 -4.32
N ASP A 224 10.44 -14.32 -3.60
CA ASP A 224 11.81 -14.66 -3.96
C ASP A 224 12.66 -14.96 -2.71
N GLU A 225 13.89 -15.42 -2.90
CA GLU A 225 14.78 -15.83 -1.81
C GLU A 225 15.49 -14.65 -1.11
N ARG A 226 15.54 -13.46 -1.73
CA ARG A 226 16.32 -12.31 -1.23
C ARG A 226 15.92 -11.85 0.17
N PRO A 227 14.62 -11.78 0.54
CA PRO A 227 14.21 -11.35 1.87
C PRO A 227 14.52 -12.39 2.96
N LEU A 228 14.70 -13.67 2.61
CA LEU A 228 14.88 -14.75 3.59
C LEU A 228 16.10 -14.57 4.50
N ALA A 229 17.16 -13.94 4.00
CA ALA A 229 18.37 -13.64 4.78
C ALA A 229 18.18 -12.46 5.76
N HIS A 230 17.04 -11.78 5.71
CA HIS A 230 16.76 -10.53 6.44
C HIS A 230 15.54 -10.63 7.36
N CYS A 231 14.88 -11.77 7.45
CA CYS A 231 13.74 -12.01 8.32
C CYS A 231 14.09 -12.96 9.47
N ASP A 232 13.31 -12.88 10.54
CA ASP A 232 13.41 -13.75 11.71
C ASP A 232 12.54 -14.99 11.57
N VAL A 233 11.43 -14.86 10.85
CA VAL A 233 10.41 -15.93 10.65
C VAL A 233 10.02 -15.97 9.19
N VAL A 234 9.86 -17.18 8.65
CA VAL A 234 9.31 -17.45 7.32
C VAL A 234 8.00 -18.21 7.49
N ILE A 235 6.95 -17.74 6.83
CA ILE A 235 5.62 -18.36 6.78
C ILE A 235 5.27 -18.59 5.32
N GLU A 236 5.15 -19.84 4.90
CA GLU A 236 4.82 -20.20 3.52
C GLU A 236 3.31 -20.38 3.30
N GLU A 237 2.55 -20.61 4.36
CA GLU A 237 1.10 -20.75 4.32
C GLU A 237 0.43 -19.43 3.97
N LYS A 238 -0.56 -19.48 3.07
CA LYS A 238 -1.40 -18.34 2.68
C LYS A 238 -2.56 -18.13 3.68
N ASP A 239 -2.24 -18.09 4.97
CA ASP A 239 -3.20 -17.87 6.04
C ASP A 239 -2.59 -16.96 7.10
N LEU A 240 -3.22 -15.81 7.34
CA LEU A 240 -2.79 -14.81 8.32
C LEU A 240 -3.31 -15.09 9.74
N LYS A 241 -3.83 -16.27 9.99
CA LYS A 241 -4.12 -16.74 11.35
C LYS A 241 -2.81 -17.23 11.96
N ILE A 242 -2.08 -16.31 12.53
CA ILE A 242 -0.78 -16.54 13.18
C ILE A 242 -0.97 -16.71 14.67
#